data_ad75860a8b7cf88b319126d19caae633
#
_entry.id   ad75860a8b7cf88b319126d19caae633
#
_cell.length_a   1.000
_cell.length_b   1.000
_cell.length_c   1.000
_cell.angle_alpha   90.00
_cell.angle_beta   90.00
_cell.angle_gamma   90.00
#
_symmetry.space_group_name_H-M   'P 1'
#
loop_
_entity.id
_entity.type
_entity.pdbx_description
1 polymer ?
#
loop_
_entity_poly.entity_id
_entity_poly.type
_entity_poly.pdbx_seq_one_letter_code
_entity_poly.pdbx_strand_id
1 'polypeptide(L)'
;MRTFLGSLITGAVAACLLASCMLPESRSGNVYTRDQARTSHSVNYGTILRVDLVTIEGTQTGMGTVAGGAMGGALGSAVGGGSGRVISTVGGAIIGGIAGSAIEKGVTTAQGVELEVQLDNGELLVVVQENDAVYKVGDRIRVLRDSRGTTRVRQ
;
A
#
# COMPACT_ATOMS: atom_id res chain seq x y z
N MET A 1 38.99 -2.36 -14.99
CA MET A 1 37.69 -3.10 -15.11
C MET A 1 37.12 -3.53 -13.76
N ARG A 2 37.93 -3.99 -12.79
CA ARG A 2 37.44 -4.42 -11.43
C ARG A 2 36.94 -3.28 -10.54
N THR A 3 37.47 -2.07 -10.67
CA THR A 3 37.07 -0.88 -9.89
C THR A 3 35.73 -0.29 -10.34
N PHE A 4 35.41 -0.37 -11.64
CA PHE A 4 34.11 0.09 -12.17
C PHE A 4 32.95 -0.81 -11.73
N LEU A 5 33.16 -2.12 -11.61
CA LEU A 5 32.16 -3.07 -11.18
C LEU A 5 31.83 -2.87 -9.70
N GLY A 6 32.83 -2.58 -8.86
CA GLY A 6 32.64 -2.29 -7.43
C GLY A 6 31.80 -1.03 -7.20
N SER A 7 32.04 0.04 -7.97
CA SER A 7 31.28 1.29 -7.83
C SER A 7 29.81 1.14 -8.25
N LEU A 8 29.53 0.32 -9.27
CA LEU A 8 28.16 0.03 -9.73
C LEU A 8 27.36 -0.78 -8.70
N ILE A 9 28.00 -1.76 -8.06
CA ILE A 9 27.37 -2.58 -7.01
C ILE A 9 27.08 -1.73 -5.78
N THR A 10 28.01 -0.86 -5.37
CA THR A 10 27.83 0.03 -4.22
C THR A 10 26.68 1.02 -4.46
N GLY A 11 26.57 1.57 -5.67
CA GLY A 11 25.47 2.47 -6.06
C GLY A 11 24.10 1.75 -6.04
N ALA A 12 24.02 0.52 -6.53
CA ALA A 12 22.79 -0.27 -6.54
C ALA A 12 22.34 -0.65 -5.11
N VAL A 13 23.28 -1.02 -4.24
CA VAL A 13 23.00 -1.33 -2.82
C VAL A 13 22.54 -0.08 -2.08
N ALA A 14 23.14 1.07 -2.31
CA ALA A 14 22.71 2.34 -1.71
C ALA A 14 21.31 2.76 -2.18
N ALA A 15 20.97 2.55 -3.45
CA ALA A 15 19.63 2.81 -3.98
C ALA A 15 18.57 1.88 -3.38
N CYS A 16 18.89 0.60 -3.16
CA CYS A 16 18.00 -0.35 -2.49
C CYS A 16 17.76 0.00 -1.01
N LEU A 17 18.76 0.52 -0.30
CA LEU A 17 18.62 0.93 1.09
C LEU A 17 17.74 2.18 1.25
N LEU A 18 17.71 3.07 0.28
CA LEU A 18 16.85 4.26 0.29
C LEU A 18 15.38 3.93 -0.03
N ALA A 19 15.10 2.86 -0.76
CA ALA A 19 13.75 2.41 -1.07
C ALA A 19 13.03 1.73 0.11
N SER A 20 13.75 1.38 1.18
CA SER A 20 13.23 0.61 2.32
C SER A 20 12.26 1.38 3.25
N CYS A 21 12.04 2.67 3.05
CA CYS A 21 11.30 3.50 4.02
C CYS A 21 9.84 3.79 3.68
N MET A 22 9.30 3.27 2.56
CA MET A 22 7.90 3.51 2.18
C MET A 22 7.07 2.23 2.29
N LEU A 23 6.79 1.83 3.53
CA LEU A 23 5.77 0.81 3.77
C LEU A 23 4.38 1.41 3.55
N PRO A 24 3.46 0.70 2.87
CA PRO A 24 2.10 1.16 2.71
C PRO A 24 1.42 1.34 4.08
N GLU A 25 0.64 2.41 4.20
CA GLU A 25 -0.13 2.68 5.40
C GLU A 25 -1.23 1.61 5.57
N SER A 26 -1.24 0.94 6.72
CA SER A 26 -2.28 -0.04 7.04
C SER A 26 -3.64 0.64 7.17
N ARG A 27 -4.67 0.03 6.59
CA ARG A 27 -6.08 0.43 6.70
C ARG A 27 -6.86 -0.42 7.71
N SER A 28 -6.13 -1.12 8.57
CA SER A 28 -6.67 -1.88 9.68
C SER A 28 -7.36 -0.96 10.69
N GLY A 29 -8.52 -1.39 11.22
CA GLY A 29 -9.21 -0.72 12.32
C GLY A 29 -8.40 -0.70 13.62
N ASN A 30 -7.41 -1.59 13.77
CA ASN A 30 -6.61 -1.76 14.98
C ASN A 30 -5.24 -1.09 14.95
N VAL A 31 -4.78 -0.60 13.80
CA VAL A 31 -3.48 0.05 13.63
C VAL A 31 -3.65 1.56 13.55
N TYR A 32 -2.88 2.30 14.33
CA TYR A 32 -2.80 3.77 14.30
C TYR A 32 -1.49 4.20 13.68
N THR A 33 -1.56 5.16 12.77
CA THR A 33 -0.36 5.85 12.30
C THR A 33 0.16 6.80 13.38
N ARG A 34 1.41 7.24 13.25
CA ARG A 34 2.01 8.19 14.21
C ARG A 34 1.22 9.50 14.31
N ASP A 35 0.65 9.95 13.19
CA ASP A 35 -0.15 11.17 13.13
C ASP A 35 -1.52 11.01 13.80
N GLN A 36 -2.08 9.80 13.74
CA GLN A 36 -3.36 9.47 14.37
C GLN A 36 -3.23 9.23 15.88
N ALA A 37 -2.04 8.82 16.36
CA ALA A 37 -1.81 8.45 17.76
C ALA A 37 -1.94 9.60 18.76
N ARG A 38 -1.91 10.85 18.30
CA ARG A 38 -2.04 12.06 19.16
C ARG A 38 -3.32 12.84 18.88
N THR A 39 -4.27 12.25 18.16
CA THR A 39 -5.51 12.91 17.78
C THR A 39 -6.66 12.37 18.62
N SER A 40 -7.55 13.26 19.07
CA SER A 40 -8.79 12.84 19.73
C SER A 40 -9.77 12.25 18.70
N HIS A 41 -10.47 11.21 19.09
CA HIS A 41 -11.48 10.57 18.27
C HIS A 41 -12.84 10.70 18.96
N SER A 42 -13.87 11.06 18.21
CA SER A 42 -15.25 10.90 18.69
C SER A 42 -15.64 9.44 18.61
N VAL A 43 -16.41 8.98 19.57
CA VAL A 43 -16.90 7.60 19.64
C VAL A 43 -18.42 7.61 19.58
N ASN A 44 -18.97 6.88 18.61
CA ASN A 44 -20.39 6.58 18.53
C ASN A 44 -20.57 5.08 18.63
N TYR A 45 -21.65 4.66 19.29
CA TYR A 45 -21.99 3.26 19.36
C TYR A 45 -23.03 2.93 18.31
N GLY A 46 -23.01 1.68 17.84
CA GLY A 46 -23.94 1.21 16.83
C GLY A 46 -23.99 -0.31 16.75
N THR A 47 -24.83 -0.80 15.85
CA THR A 47 -25.02 -2.23 15.59
C THR A 47 -24.78 -2.49 14.11
N ILE A 48 -24.09 -3.57 13.79
CA ILE A 48 -23.84 -4.01 12.42
C ILE A 48 -25.12 -4.58 11.82
N LEU A 49 -25.56 -4.02 10.70
CA LEU A 49 -26.71 -4.50 9.94
C LEU A 49 -26.30 -5.46 8.84
N ARG A 50 -25.12 -5.23 8.23
CA ARG A 50 -24.63 -5.99 7.09
C ARG A 50 -23.11 -6.07 7.10
N VAL A 51 -22.58 -7.19 6.60
CA VAL A 51 -21.14 -7.45 6.45
C VAL A 51 -20.90 -8.04 5.07
N ASP A 52 -20.14 -7.37 4.23
CA ASP A 52 -19.73 -7.85 2.92
C ASP A 52 -18.21 -7.87 2.80
N LEU A 53 -17.68 -8.91 2.16
CA LEU A 53 -16.26 -8.99 1.84
C LEU A 53 -15.99 -8.19 0.57
N VAL A 54 -15.00 -7.31 0.63
CA VAL A 54 -14.58 -6.45 -0.46
C VAL A 54 -13.07 -6.54 -0.67
N THR A 55 -12.61 -6.09 -1.82
CA THR A 55 -11.18 -5.95 -2.09
C THR A 55 -10.81 -4.48 -2.01
N ILE A 56 -9.85 -4.14 -1.17
CA ILE A 56 -9.24 -2.82 -1.11
C ILE A 56 -8.13 -2.79 -2.15
N GLU A 57 -8.28 -1.92 -3.15
CA GLU A 57 -7.30 -1.79 -4.22
C GLU A 57 -5.94 -1.32 -3.67
N GLY A 58 -4.88 -1.93 -4.18
CA GLY A 58 -3.51 -1.58 -3.82
C GLY A 58 -3.14 -0.18 -4.29
N THR A 59 -2.20 0.44 -3.59
CA THR A 59 -1.66 1.76 -3.94
C THR A 59 -0.70 1.64 -5.13
N GLN A 60 -0.71 2.67 -5.98
CA GLN A 60 0.26 2.87 -7.06
C GLN A 60 0.96 4.20 -6.82
N THR A 61 1.98 4.20 -5.97
CA THR A 61 2.76 5.42 -5.69
C THR A 61 3.78 5.72 -6.79
N GLY A 62 3.96 4.78 -7.72
CA GLY A 62 4.98 4.84 -8.76
C GLY A 62 6.35 4.35 -8.30
N MET A 63 6.51 4.00 -7.03
CA MET A 63 7.76 3.47 -6.50
C MET A 63 8.18 2.17 -7.19
N GLY A 64 7.21 1.25 -7.41
CA GLY A 64 7.45 0.02 -8.16
C GLY A 64 7.91 0.29 -9.58
N THR A 65 7.32 1.29 -10.25
CA THR A 65 7.73 1.71 -11.59
C THR A 65 9.15 2.26 -11.61
N VAL A 66 9.50 3.13 -10.67
CA VAL A 66 10.85 3.73 -10.58
C VAL A 66 11.89 2.68 -10.22
N ALA A 67 11.63 1.87 -9.19
CA ALA A 67 12.56 0.82 -8.76
C ALA A 67 12.72 -0.26 -9.82
N GLY A 68 11.62 -0.73 -10.41
CA GLY A 68 11.63 -1.72 -11.48
C GLY A 68 12.31 -1.19 -12.74
N GLY A 69 12.06 0.07 -13.12
CA GLY A 69 12.71 0.74 -14.25
C GLY A 69 14.22 0.88 -14.05
N ALA A 70 14.66 1.30 -12.85
CA ALA A 70 16.07 1.41 -12.51
C ALA A 70 16.80 0.05 -12.54
N MET A 71 16.20 -0.97 -11.95
CA MET A 71 16.75 -2.34 -11.98
C MET A 71 16.74 -2.92 -13.40
N GLY A 72 15.65 -2.80 -14.14
CA GLY A 72 15.52 -3.27 -15.50
C GLY A 72 16.51 -2.57 -16.45
N GLY A 73 16.70 -1.25 -16.29
CA GLY A 73 17.68 -0.48 -17.04
C GLY A 73 19.12 -0.90 -16.72
N ALA A 74 19.44 -1.13 -15.43
CA ALA A 74 20.74 -1.62 -15.01
C ALA A 74 21.07 -3.00 -15.61
N LEU A 75 20.11 -3.94 -15.52
CA LEU A 75 20.24 -5.28 -16.11
C LEU A 75 20.34 -5.21 -17.62
N GLY A 76 19.49 -4.39 -18.28
CA GLY A 76 19.52 -4.19 -19.73
C GLY A 76 20.86 -3.59 -20.19
N SER A 77 21.48 -2.73 -19.40
CA SER A 77 22.80 -2.16 -19.73
C SER A 77 23.95 -3.17 -19.69
N ALA A 78 23.78 -4.29 -18.98
CA ALA A 78 24.74 -5.38 -18.94
C ALA A 78 24.70 -6.26 -20.20
N VAL A 79 23.62 -6.17 -20.98
CA VAL A 79 23.39 -6.93 -22.19
C VAL A 79 23.68 -6.07 -23.41
N GLY A 80 24.63 -6.49 -24.26
CA GLY A 80 24.98 -5.81 -25.52
C GLY A 80 26.17 -4.88 -25.44
N GLY A 81 26.66 -4.45 -26.60
CA GLY A 81 27.76 -3.51 -26.80
C GLY A 81 27.39 -2.41 -27.81
N GLY A 82 28.05 -1.25 -27.72
CA GLY A 82 27.80 -0.13 -28.64
C GLY A 82 26.35 0.36 -28.60
N SER A 83 25.75 0.58 -29.77
CA SER A 83 24.36 1.05 -29.91
C SER A 83 23.31 0.07 -29.36
N GLY A 84 23.58 -1.23 -29.38
CA GLY A 84 22.69 -2.25 -28.83
C GLY A 84 22.50 -2.14 -27.31
N ARG A 85 23.51 -1.65 -26.58
CA ARG A 85 23.46 -1.39 -25.15
C ARG A 85 22.41 -0.32 -24.81
N VAL A 86 22.29 0.72 -25.59
CA VAL A 86 21.29 1.77 -25.35
C VAL A 86 19.88 1.20 -25.50
N ILE A 87 19.65 0.41 -26.56
CA ILE A 87 18.34 -0.22 -26.81
C ILE A 87 17.96 -1.18 -25.70
N SER A 88 18.90 -2.04 -25.26
CA SER A 88 18.65 -2.98 -24.17
C SER A 88 18.44 -2.30 -22.80
N THR A 89 19.13 -1.17 -22.53
CA THR A 89 18.92 -0.38 -21.32
C THR A 89 17.52 0.23 -21.28
N VAL A 90 17.10 0.87 -22.37
CA VAL A 90 15.75 1.48 -22.47
C VAL A 90 14.66 0.42 -22.43
N GLY A 91 14.81 -0.66 -23.20
CA GLY A 91 13.88 -1.78 -23.20
C GLY A 91 13.75 -2.43 -21.83
N GLY A 92 14.87 -2.67 -21.15
CA GLY A 92 14.90 -3.20 -19.79
C GLY A 92 14.24 -2.29 -18.77
N ALA A 93 14.45 -0.96 -18.88
CA ALA A 93 13.81 0.03 -18.00
C ALA A 93 12.27 0.04 -18.17
N ILE A 94 11.78 -0.04 -19.40
CA ILE A 94 10.33 -0.08 -19.68
C ILE A 94 9.70 -1.36 -19.11
N ILE A 95 10.27 -2.51 -19.41
CA ILE A 95 9.76 -3.81 -18.94
C ILE A 95 9.83 -3.87 -17.41
N GLY A 96 10.95 -3.46 -16.83
CA GLY A 96 11.13 -3.42 -15.38
C GLY A 96 10.17 -2.47 -14.68
N GLY A 97 9.90 -1.30 -15.27
CA GLY A 97 8.91 -0.34 -14.74
C GLY A 97 7.49 -0.91 -14.74
N ILE A 98 7.08 -1.56 -15.82
CA ILE A 98 5.76 -2.20 -15.90
C ILE A 98 5.65 -3.35 -14.88
N ALA A 99 6.65 -4.22 -14.82
CA ALA A 99 6.66 -5.32 -13.87
C ALA A 99 6.67 -4.83 -12.42
N GLY A 100 7.47 -3.80 -12.11
CA GLY A 100 7.56 -3.20 -10.79
C GLY A 100 6.24 -2.57 -10.32
N SER A 101 5.51 -1.90 -11.22
CA SER A 101 4.20 -1.33 -10.89
C SER A 101 3.15 -2.42 -10.63
N ALA A 102 3.18 -3.51 -11.38
CA ALA A 102 2.27 -4.63 -11.18
C ALA A 102 2.53 -5.34 -9.84
N ILE A 103 3.81 -5.49 -9.46
CA ILE A 103 4.19 -6.04 -8.15
C ILE A 103 3.73 -5.11 -7.04
N GLU A 104 3.98 -3.80 -7.14
CA GLU A 104 3.54 -2.82 -6.14
C GLU A 104 2.03 -2.93 -5.88
N LYS A 105 1.22 -2.93 -6.94
CA LYS A 105 -0.23 -3.09 -6.83
C LYS A 105 -0.59 -4.43 -6.17
N GLY A 106 0.05 -5.52 -6.56
CA GLY A 106 -0.24 -6.86 -6.04
C GLY A 106 0.05 -7.01 -4.56
N VAL A 107 1.18 -6.49 -4.08
CA VAL A 107 1.57 -6.59 -2.66
C VAL A 107 0.84 -5.61 -1.76
N THR A 108 0.22 -4.56 -2.30
CA THR A 108 -0.53 -3.56 -1.54
C THR A 108 -2.04 -3.77 -1.59
N THR A 109 -2.54 -4.70 -2.41
CA THR A 109 -3.94 -5.10 -2.43
C THR A 109 -4.27 -5.87 -1.14
N ALA A 110 -5.33 -5.46 -0.45
CA ALA A 110 -5.76 -6.09 0.80
C ALA A 110 -7.21 -6.59 0.70
N GLN A 111 -7.52 -7.62 1.50
CA GLN A 111 -8.91 -8.00 1.71
C GLN A 111 -9.52 -7.06 2.74
N GLY A 112 -10.67 -6.50 2.40
CA GLY A 112 -11.44 -5.60 3.23
C GLY A 112 -12.79 -6.17 3.59
N VAL A 113 -13.45 -5.48 4.50
CA VAL A 113 -14.83 -5.70 4.89
C VAL A 113 -15.59 -4.39 4.79
N GLU A 114 -16.76 -4.44 4.17
CA GLU A 114 -17.74 -3.37 4.16
C GLU A 114 -18.77 -3.66 5.25
N LEU A 115 -18.91 -2.72 6.17
CA LEU A 115 -19.80 -2.80 7.32
C LEU A 115 -20.88 -1.74 7.19
N GLU A 116 -22.14 -2.15 7.06
CA GLU A 116 -23.28 -1.27 7.23
C GLU A 116 -23.68 -1.24 8.70
N VAL A 117 -23.64 -0.06 9.30
CA VAL A 117 -23.84 0.16 10.73
C VAL A 117 -24.97 1.13 10.97
N GLN A 118 -25.87 0.79 11.85
CA GLN A 118 -26.84 1.72 12.43
C GLN A 118 -26.31 2.24 13.74
N LEU A 119 -26.05 3.54 13.80
CA LEU A 119 -25.66 4.22 15.03
C LEU A 119 -26.87 4.39 15.97
N ASP A 120 -26.61 4.56 17.26
CA ASP A 120 -27.66 4.74 18.28
C ASP A 120 -28.49 6.02 18.10
N ASN A 121 -27.94 7.00 17.37
CA ASN A 121 -28.66 8.21 16.99
C ASN A 121 -29.60 8.00 15.79
N GLY A 122 -29.67 6.79 15.22
CA GLY A 122 -30.46 6.44 14.05
C GLY A 122 -29.77 6.67 12.70
N GLU A 123 -28.57 7.23 12.67
CA GLU A 123 -27.76 7.43 11.45
C GLU A 123 -27.30 6.08 10.90
N LEU A 124 -27.41 5.90 9.57
CA LEU A 124 -26.83 4.76 8.87
C LEU A 124 -25.49 5.15 8.28
N LEU A 125 -24.50 4.32 8.48
CA LEU A 125 -23.13 4.53 8.05
C LEU A 125 -22.56 3.27 7.40
N VAL A 126 -21.85 3.43 6.28
CA VAL A 126 -21.08 2.37 5.65
C VAL A 126 -19.60 2.66 5.87
N VAL A 127 -18.88 1.68 6.41
CA VAL A 127 -17.44 1.76 6.64
C VAL A 127 -16.73 0.61 5.94
N VAL A 128 -15.71 0.94 5.15
CA VAL A 128 -14.82 -0.03 4.52
C VAL A 128 -13.46 0.01 5.21
N GLN A 129 -13.02 -1.12 5.70
CA GLN A 129 -11.71 -1.27 6.36
C GLN A 129 -11.07 -2.62 6.05
N GLU A 130 -9.80 -2.80 6.38
CA GLU A 130 -9.15 -4.12 6.27
C GLU A 130 -9.88 -5.14 7.16
N ASN A 131 -9.96 -6.38 6.67
CA ASN A 131 -10.60 -7.48 7.38
C ASN A 131 -9.65 -8.05 8.45
N ASP A 132 -9.50 -7.31 9.55
CA ASP A 132 -8.59 -7.61 10.67
C ASP A 132 -9.30 -8.20 11.90
N ALA A 133 -10.62 -8.31 11.85
CA ALA A 133 -11.45 -8.89 12.91
C ALA A 133 -12.66 -9.62 12.33
N VAL A 134 -13.26 -10.50 13.13
CA VAL A 134 -14.47 -11.23 12.72
C VAL A 134 -15.70 -10.42 13.11
N TYR A 135 -16.36 -9.83 12.12
CA TYR A 135 -17.59 -9.08 12.29
C TYR A 135 -18.82 -9.93 11.94
N LYS A 136 -19.90 -9.78 12.69
CA LYS A 136 -21.18 -10.44 12.44
C LYS A 136 -22.32 -9.44 12.48
N VAL A 137 -23.37 -9.74 11.73
CA VAL A 137 -24.62 -9.00 11.81
C VAL A 137 -25.19 -9.09 13.23
N GLY A 138 -25.56 -7.95 13.80
CA GLY A 138 -26.03 -7.84 15.17
C GLY A 138 -24.94 -7.51 16.20
N ASP A 139 -23.66 -7.54 15.82
CA ASP A 139 -22.59 -7.18 16.75
C ASP A 139 -22.70 -5.72 17.17
N ARG A 140 -22.50 -5.49 18.47
CA ARG A 140 -22.42 -4.17 19.06
C ARG A 140 -20.99 -3.64 18.88
N ILE A 141 -20.86 -2.47 18.26
CA ILE A 141 -19.56 -1.90 17.89
C ILE A 141 -19.42 -0.44 18.28
N ARG A 142 -18.18 0.01 18.24
CA ARG A 142 -17.81 1.43 18.37
C ARG A 142 -17.31 1.95 17.04
N VAL A 143 -17.88 3.05 16.59
CA VAL A 143 -17.43 3.80 15.44
C VAL A 143 -16.59 4.98 15.93
N LEU A 144 -15.32 4.96 15.59
CA LEU A 144 -14.35 6.02 15.93
C LEU A 144 -14.18 6.91 14.71
N ARG A 145 -14.39 8.21 14.88
CA ARG A 145 -14.18 9.22 13.84
C ARG A 145 -13.13 10.22 14.33
N ASP A 146 -12.10 10.45 13.52
CA ASP A 146 -11.09 11.46 13.81
C ASP A 146 -11.52 12.85 13.31
N SER A 147 -10.73 13.88 13.64
CA SER A 147 -10.98 15.26 13.22
C SER A 147 -10.87 15.48 11.71
N ARG A 148 -10.29 14.55 10.97
CA ARG A 148 -10.16 14.57 9.50
C ARG A 148 -11.28 13.82 8.80
N GLY A 149 -12.20 13.23 9.55
CA GLY A 149 -13.31 12.44 9.03
C GLY A 149 -13.00 10.98 8.77
N THR A 150 -11.79 10.52 9.08
CA THR A 150 -11.45 9.09 8.96
C THR A 150 -12.27 8.31 9.98
N THR A 151 -12.95 7.29 9.50
CA THR A 151 -13.86 6.46 10.31
C THR A 151 -13.34 5.04 10.37
N ARG A 152 -13.42 4.43 11.55
CA ARG A 152 -13.07 3.02 11.76
C ARG A 152 -14.03 2.37 12.74
N VAL A 153 -14.29 1.08 12.54
CA VAL A 153 -15.15 0.26 13.39
C VAL A 153 -14.31 -0.65 14.27
N ARG A 154 -14.69 -0.75 15.54
CA ARG A 154 -14.09 -1.68 16.52
C ARG A 154 -15.17 -2.32 17.36
N GLN A 155 -14.92 -3.55 17.76
CA GLN A 155 -15.71 -4.27 18.78
C GLN A 155 -15.39 -3.77 20.17
#